data_56140997ffeed1aee85e0dab3f10cd30
#
_entry.id   56140997ffeed1aee85e0dab3f10cd30
#
_cell.length_a   1.000
_cell.length_b   1.000
_cell.length_c   1.000
_cell.angle_alpha   90.00
_cell.angle_beta   90.00
_cell.angle_gamma   90.00
#
_symmetry.space_group_name_H-M   'P 1'
#
loop_
_entity.id
_entity.type
_entity.pdbx_description
1 polymer ?
#
loop_
_entity_poly.entity_id
_entity_poly.type
_entity_poly.pdbx_seq_one_letter_code
_entity_poly.pdbx_strand_id
1 'polypeptide(L)'
;ATAFGYEIGQIPQMPAQFEASKQLLQLTEKVVKQQNLTAKIGQIVSGDSFIGSSEQRLNIKRQFSNAMAVEMEATAIAQTCYQFNLPFIVTRAVSDLANGEAEISFEEFLGKAAQSSSNIVEQLVKEIQN
;
A
#
# COMPACT_ATOMS: atom_id res chain seq x y z
N ALA A 1 17.06 7.36 13.40
CA ALA A 1 16.23 8.58 13.38
C ALA A 1 15.48 8.79 14.71
N THR A 2 15.00 7.72 15.35
CA THR A 2 14.24 7.79 16.63
C THR A 2 15.00 8.47 17.77
N ALA A 3 16.33 8.34 17.82
CA ALA A 3 17.17 9.06 18.80
C ALA A 3 17.10 10.60 18.69
N PHE A 4 16.59 11.12 17.56
CA PHE A 4 16.38 12.55 17.29
C PHE A 4 14.91 12.97 17.36
N GLY A 5 14.04 12.12 17.93
CA GLY A 5 12.63 12.42 18.10
C GLY A 5 11.72 12.10 16.90
N TYR A 6 12.25 11.44 15.88
CA TYR A 6 11.44 10.97 14.75
C TYR A 6 10.70 9.67 15.09
N GLU A 7 9.55 9.45 14.48
CA GLU A 7 8.82 8.19 14.60
C GLU A 7 9.56 7.05 13.91
N ILE A 8 9.23 5.80 14.28
CA ILE A 8 9.77 4.62 13.60
C ILE A 8 9.36 4.66 12.11
N GLY A 9 10.34 4.49 11.23
CA GLY A 9 10.14 4.55 9.78
C GLY A 9 10.09 5.96 9.19
N GLN A 10 10.03 7.00 10.02
CA GLN A 10 10.05 8.38 9.53
C GLN A 10 11.41 8.75 8.96
N ILE A 11 11.40 9.33 7.78
CA ILE A 11 12.56 9.91 7.13
C ILE A 11 12.78 11.30 7.75
N PRO A 12 14.01 11.67 8.16
CA PRO A 12 14.29 12.99 8.72
C PRO A 12 13.80 14.12 7.80
N GLN A 13 13.17 15.13 8.41
CA GLN A 13 12.58 16.29 7.72
C GLN A 13 11.40 15.97 6.79
N MET A 14 10.88 14.76 6.83
CA MET A 14 9.69 14.35 6.10
C MET A 14 8.53 14.09 7.07
N PRO A 15 7.27 14.08 6.59
CA PRO A 15 6.16 13.65 7.43
C PRO A 15 6.32 12.19 7.90
N ALA A 16 5.75 11.86 9.05
CA ALA A 16 5.76 10.50 9.57
C ALA A 16 4.99 9.51 8.66
N GLN A 17 4.01 10.02 7.94
CA GLN A 17 3.21 9.28 6.96
C GLN A 17 2.95 10.17 5.74
N PHE A 18 2.91 9.57 4.55
CA PHE A 18 2.52 10.25 3.33
C PHE A 18 1.04 9.96 3.05
N GLU A 19 0.23 11.01 3.04
CA GLU A 19 -1.20 10.87 2.82
C GLU A 19 -1.55 10.86 1.33
N ALA A 20 -2.37 9.88 0.93
CA ALA A 20 -2.93 9.82 -0.41
C ALA A 20 -3.85 11.03 -0.69
N SER A 21 -3.95 11.43 -1.95
CA SER A 21 -4.89 12.45 -2.38
C SER A 21 -6.32 12.06 -2.07
N LYS A 22 -7.06 12.91 -1.35
CA LYS A 22 -8.48 12.68 -1.03
C LYS A 22 -9.33 12.55 -2.28
N GLN A 23 -9.05 13.34 -3.30
CA GLN A 23 -9.77 13.28 -4.57
C GLN A 23 -9.53 11.96 -5.30
N LEU A 24 -8.28 11.51 -5.37
CA LEU A 24 -7.95 10.22 -5.98
C LEU A 24 -8.50 9.04 -5.16
N LEU A 25 -8.56 9.17 -3.84
CA LEU A 25 -9.15 8.17 -2.98
C LEU A 25 -10.65 8.00 -3.27
N GLN A 26 -11.41 9.09 -3.34
CA GLN A 26 -12.84 9.07 -3.69
C GLN A 26 -13.09 8.46 -5.07
N LEU A 27 -12.24 8.80 -6.04
CA LEU A 27 -12.33 8.23 -7.38
C LEU A 27 -12.05 6.73 -7.39
N THR A 28 -11.07 6.29 -6.60
CA THR A 28 -10.75 4.87 -6.43
C THR A 28 -11.91 4.11 -5.80
N GLU A 29 -12.56 4.66 -4.79
CA GLU A 29 -13.75 4.04 -4.18
C GLU A 29 -14.89 3.87 -5.19
N LYS A 30 -15.10 4.86 -6.07
CA LYS A 30 -16.07 4.77 -7.17
C LYS A 30 -15.73 3.61 -8.12
N VAL A 31 -14.48 3.52 -8.57
CA VAL A 31 -14.01 2.47 -9.46
C VAL A 31 -14.16 1.07 -8.84
N VAL A 32 -13.78 0.93 -7.58
CA VAL A 32 -13.91 -0.34 -6.82
C VAL A 32 -15.37 -0.79 -6.79
N LYS A 33 -16.31 0.12 -6.51
CA LYS A 33 -17.75 -0.17 -6.51
C LYS A 33 -18.25 -0.58 -7.89
N GLN A 34 -17.83 0.12 -8.95
CA GLN A 34 -18.21 -0.18 -10.33
C GLN A 34 -17.76 -1.58 -10.77
N GLN A 35 -16.64 -2.05 -10.24
CA GLN A 35 -16.10 -3.38 -10.52
C GLN A 35 -16.60 -4.47 -9.57
N ASN A 36 -17.53 -4.16 -8.66
CA ASN A 36 -18.03 -5.06 -7.62
C ASN A 36 -16.92 -5.70 -6.76
N LEU A 37 -15.88 -4.94 -6.49
CA LEU A 37 -14.76 -5.38 -5.66
C LEU A 37 -14.96 -4.90 -4.22
N THR A 38 -14.41 -5.67 -3.29
CA THR A 38 -14.30 -5.26 -1.89
C THR A 38 -12.91 -4.69 -1.66
N ALA A 39 -12.86 -3.45 -1.16
CA ALA A 39 -11.60 -2.82 -0.79
C ALA A 39 -11.68 -2.23 0.63
N LYS A 40 -10.53 -2.04 1.22
CA LYS A 40 -10.36 -1.37 2.51
C LYS A 40 -9.38 -0.23 2.36
N ILE A 41 -9.63 0.85 3.09
CA ILE A 41 -8.74 1.99 3.19
C ILE A 41 -7.92 1.84 4.48
N GLY A 42 -6.63 2.03 4.41
CA GLY A 42 -5.78 1.93 5.58
C GLY A 42 -4.32 2.21 5.30
N GLN A 43 -3.51 2.07 6.34
CA GLN A 43 -2.09 2.30 6.26
C GLN A 43 -1.38 1.15 5.54
N ILE A 44 -0.53 1.50 4.59
CA ILE A 44 0.42 0.61 3.95
C ILE A 44 1.81 0.94 4.46
N VAL A 45 2.59 -0.07 4.84
CA VAL A 45 3.99 0.09 5.23
C VAL A 45 4.90 -0.60 4.22
N SER A 46 6.00 0.05 3.88
CA SER A 46 6.97 -0.46 2.91
C SER A 46 8.31 -0.75 3.60
N GLY A 47 8.98 -1.80 3.16
CA GLY A 47 10.32 -2.16 3.60
C GLY A 47 11.06 -2.96 2.54
N ASP A 48 12.34 -3.22 2.76
CA ASP A 48 13.22 -3.86 1.77
C ASP A 48 13.24 -5.38 1.90
N SER A 49 12.32 -5.96 2.66
CA SER A 49 12.25 -7.40 2.91
C SER A 49 10.88 -7.97 2.61
N PHE A 50 10.85 -9.13 1.97
CA PHE A 50 9.63 -9.92 1.84
C PHE A 50 9.18 -10.43 3.22
N ILE A 51 7.93 -10.20 3.57
CA ILE A 51 7.34 -10.62 4.86
C ILE A 51 6.61 -11.93 4.66
N GLY A 52 7.29 -13.02 4.94
CA GLY A 52 6.79 -14.39 4.71
C GLY A 52 6.45 -15.17 5.97
N SER A 53 6.68 -14.62 7.18
CA SER A 53 6.45 -15.34 8.42
C SER A 53 5.52 -14.60 9.38
N SER A 54 4.83 -15.36 10.23
CA SER A 54 3.98 -14.81 11.28
C SER A 54 4.77 -13.95 12.28
N GLU A 55 6.02 -14.30 12.56
CA GLU A 55 6.89 -13.53 13.46
C GLU A 55 7.21 -12.14 12.88
N GLN A 56 7.61 -12.09 11.62
CA GLN A 56 7.87 -10.83 10.91
C GLN A 56 6.60 -9.95 10.88
N ARG A 57 5.45 -10.55 10.56
CA ARG A 57 4.16 -9.85 10.57
C ARG A 57 3.83 -9.26 11.94
N LEU A 58 3.97 -10.04 13.01
CA LEU A 58 3.73 -9.58 14.37
C LEU A 58 4.68 -8.45 14.78
N ASN A 59 5.93 -8.51 14.38
CA ASN A 59 6.91 -7.47 14.65
C ASN A 59 6.53 -6.14 13.97
N ILE A 60 6.11 -6.19 12.71
CA ILE A 60 5.60 -5.00 12.00
C ILE A 60 4.35 -4.47 12.71
N LYS A 61 3.42 -5.33 13.10
CA LYS A 61 2.19 -4.91 13.78
C LYS A 61 2.43 -4.27 15.13
N ARG A 62 3.50 -4.64 15.84
CA ARG A 62 3.92 -3.98 17.09
C ARG A 62 4.44 -2.57 16.84
N GLN A 63 5.16 -2.35 15.74
CA GLN A 63 5.75 -1.06 15.39
C GLN A 63 4.73 -0.14 14.70
N PHE A 64 3.85 -0.70 13.89
CA PHE A 64 2.83 0.00 13.10
C PHE A 64 1.46 -0.64 13.35
N SER A 65 0.83 -0.29 14.46
CA SER A 65 -0.43 -0.91 14.91
C SER A 65 -1.57 -0.77 13.90
N ASN A 66 -1.57 0.30 13.12
CA ASN A 66 -2.59 0.59 12.09
C ASN A 66 -2.27 -0.01 10.72
N ALA A 67 -1.11 -0.65 10.54
CA ALA A 67 -0.74 -1.26 9.26
C ALA A 67 -1.76 -2.31 8.83
N MET A 68 -2.27 -2.18 7.63
CA MET A 68 -3.20 -3.11 6.99
C MET A 68 -2.55 -3.95 5.91
N ALA A 69 -1.53 -3.43 5.25
CA ALA A 69 -0.76 -4.13 4.24
C ALA A 69 0.73 -3.79 4.37
N VAL A 70 1.56 -4.74 3.95
CA VAL A 70 3.02 -4.58 3.84
C VAL A 70 3.43 -4.88 2.41
N GLU A 71 4.39 -4.12 1.92
CA GLU A 71 4.91 -4.24 0.56
C GLU A 71 6.28 -3.57 0.46
N MET A 72 6.82 -3.31 -0.71
CA MET A 72 8.22 -2.94 -0.85
C MET A 72 8.47 -1.64 -1.64
N GLU A 73 7.45 -1.00 -2.22
CA GLU A 73 7.64 0.11 -3.17
C GLU A 73 6.86 1.40 -2.86
N ALA A 74 5.71 1.29 -2.23
CA ALA A 74 4.75 2.40 -2.15
C ALA A 74 5.30 3.64 -1.43
N THR A 75 6.03 3.46 -0.35
CA THR A 75 6.58 4.60 0.40
C THR A 75 7.61 5.38 -0.41
N ALA A 76 8.44 4.71 -1.21
CA ALA A 76 9.41 5.38 -2.08
C ALA A 76 8.72 6.24 -3.16
N ILE A 77 7.64 5.72 -3.74
CA ILE A 77 6.81 6.45 -4.71
C ILE A 77 6.11 7.63 -4.03
N ALA A 78 5.49 7.40 -2.87
CA ALA A 78 4.80 8.44 -2.10
C ALA A 78 5.76 9.57 -1.67
N GLN A 79 6.95 9.23 -1.23
CA GLN A 79 8.00 10.21 -0.89
C GLN A 79 8.37 11.08 -2.10
N THR A 80 8.55 10.45 -3.25
CA THR A 80 8.85 11.16 -4.50
C THR A 80 7.71 12.11 -4.87
N CYS A 81 6.47 11.63 -4.84
CA CYS A 81 5.29 12.46 -5.10
C CYS A 81 5.20 13.64 -4.11
N TYR A 82 5.46 13.41 -2.84
CA TYR A 82 5.48 14.44 -1.82
C TYR A 82 6.53 15.54 -2.14
N GLN A 83 7.75 15.15 -2.49
CA GLN A 83 8.82 16.10 -2.81
C GLN A 83 8.52 16.93 -4.05
N PHE A 84 7.82 16.38 -5.03
CA PHE A 84 7.42 17.08 -6.25
C PHE A 84 6.01 17.69 -6.17
N ASN A 85 5.38 17.63 -5.00
CA ASN A 85 4.01 18.14 -4.79
C ASN A 85 3.00 17.55 -5.79
N LEU A 86 3.11 16.26 -6.04
CA LEU A 86 2.22 15.51 -6.91
C LEU A 86 1.17 14.73 -6.09
N PRO A 87 -0.11 14.81 -6.43
CA PRO A 87 -1.11 13.97 -5.82
C PRO A 87 -0.86 12.49 -6.20
N PHE A 88 -1.06 11.58 -5.26
CA PHE A 88 -0.90 10.15 -5.49
C PHE A 88 -1.99 9.36 -4.79
N ILE A 89 -2.16 8.13 -5.24
CA ILE A 89 -2.95 7.08 -4.60
C ILE A 89 -2.20 5.76 -4.74
N VAL A 90 -2.26 4.91 -3.74
CA VAL A 90 -1.74 3.54 -3.80
C VAL A 90 -2.91 2.57 -3.74
N THR A 91 -2.97 1.67 -4.70
CA THR A 91 -3.88 0.54 -4.70
C THR A 91 -3.07 -0.75 -4.70
N ARG A 92 -3.47 -1.71 -3.89
CA ARG A 92 -2.83 -3.03 -3.79
C ARG A 92 -3.87 -4.13 -3.78
N ALA A 93 -3.64 -5.17 -4.56
CA ALA A 93 -4.32 -6.44 -4.37
C ALA A 93 -3.48 -7.31 -3.45
N VAL A 94 -4.13 -7.90 -2.43
CA VAL A 94 -3.45 -8.77 -1.47
C VAL A 94 -3.24 -10.15 -2.13
N SER A 95 -2.00 -10.59 -2.23
CA SER A 95 -1.60 -11.86 -2.83
C SER A 95 -1.35 -12.95 -1.80
N ASP A 96 -1.05 -12.59 -0.55
CA ASP A 96 -0.75 -13.52 0.53
C ASP A 96 -1.12 -12.93 1.89
N LEU A 97 -1.10 -13.75 2.93
CA LEU A 97 -1.44 -13.35 4.30
C LEU A 97 -0.22 -13.11 5.19
N ALA A 98 0.99 -13.11 4.62
CA ALA A 98 2.25 -12.97 5.37
C ALA A 98 2.33 -13.93 6.56
N ASN A 99 1.97 -15.19 6.36
CA ASN A 99 2.08 -16.29 7.31
C ASN A 99 3.14 -17.30 6.81
N GLY A 100 3.32 -18.42 7.47
CA GLY A 100 4.30 -19.43 7.06
C GLY A 100 4.08 -20.07 5.67
N GLU A 101 2.95 -19.78 5.02
CA GLU A 101 2.58 -20.25 3.68
C GLU A 101 2.54 -19.12 2.63
N ALA A 102 3.17 -17.98 2.94
CA ALA A 102 3.10 -16.78 2.11
C ALA A 102 3.60 -17.02 0.67
N GLU A 103 4.66 -17.79 0.47
CA GLU A 103 5.18 -18.09 -0.86
C GLU A 103 4.18 -18.89 -1.70
N ILE A 104 3.55 -19.91 -1.11
CA ILE A 104 2.52 -20.73 -1.79
C ILE A 104 1.33 -19.86 -2.15
N SER A 105 0.85 -19.05 -1.20
CA SER A 105 -0.27 -18.14 -1.44
C SER A 105 0.06 -17.11 -2.51
N PHE A 106 1.28 -16.58 -2.53
CA PHE A 106 1.73 -15.63 -3.53
C PHE A 106 1.71 -16.22 -4.94
N GLU A 107 2.28 -17.42 -5.13
CA GLU A 107 2.29 -18.08 -6.43
C GLU A 107 0.89 -18.42 -6.94
N GLU A 108 0.01 -18.93 -6.07
CA GLU A 108 -1.36 -19.29 -6.42
C GLU A 108 -2.22 -18.09 -6.82
N PHE A 109 -2.08 -16.97 -6.12
CA PHE A 109 -2.97 -15.81 -6.30
C PHE A 109 -2.37 -14.67 -7.12
N LEU A 110 -1.09 -14.76 -7.49
CA LEU A 110 -0.39 -13.70 -8.23
C LEU A 110 -1.13 -13.27 -9.50
N GLY A 111 -1.53 -14.20 -10.33
CA GLY A 111 -2.22 -13.90 -11.58
C GLY A 111 -3.54 -13.17 -11.37
N LYS A 112 -4.33 -13.61 -10.38
CA LYS A 112 -5.62 -12.99 -10.02
C LYS A 112 -5.43 -11.61 -9.39
N ALA A 113 -4.46 -11.47 -8.51
CA ALA A 113 -4.12 -10.20 -7.87
C ALA A 113 -3.63 -9.17 -8.91
N ALA A 114 -2.75 -9.60 -9.83
CA ALA A 114 -2.25 -8.77 -10.91
C ALA A 114 -3.37 -8.29 -11.85
N GLN A 115 -4.28 -9.18 -12.24
CA GLN A 115 -5.41 -8.82 -13.08
C GLN A 115 -6.35 -7.82 -12.40
N SER A 116 -6.68 -8.06 -11.15
CA SER A 116 -7.53 -7.15 -10.35
C SER A 116 -6.88 -5.77 -10.20
N SER A 117 -5.61 -5.72 -9.86
CA SER A 117 -4.85 -4.47 -9.73
C SER A 117 -4.79 -3.70 -11.05
N SER A 118 -4.49 -4.39 -12.14
CA SER A 118 -4.42 -3.79 -13.48
C SER A 118 -5.76 -3.19 -13.91
N ASN A 119 -6.85 -3.89 -13.69
CA ASN A 119 -8.20 -3.40 -14.05
C ASN A 119 -8.57 -2.13 -13.28
N ILE A 120 -8.23 -2.05 -12.00
CA ILE A 120 -8.47 -0.84 -11.18
C ILE A 120 -7.67 0.33 -11.73
N VAL A 121 -6.37 0.15 -11.98
CA VAL A 121 -5.51 1.21 -12.49
C VAL A 121 -5.96 1.70 -13.86
N GLU A 122 -6.28 0.80 -14.77
CA GLU A 122 -6.79 1.15 -16.10
C GLU A 122 -8.07 1.99 -16.01
N GLN A 123 -9.01 1.59 -15.17
CA GLN A 123 -10.26 2.33 -14.99
C GLN A 123 -10.03 3.68 -14.30
N LEU A 124 -9.13 3.76 -13.32
CA LEU A 124 -8.75 5.02 -12.69
C LEU A 124 -8.19 6.02 -13.69
N VAL A 125 -7.29 5.58 -14.57
CA VAL A 125 -6.71 6.44 -15.61
C VAL A 125 -7.80 6.98 -16.53
N LYS A 126 -8.76 6.15 -16.93
CA LYS A 126 -9.92 6.57 -17.75
C LYS A 126 -10.79 7.61 -17.03
N GLU A 127 -11.06 7.41 -15.76
CA GLU A 127 -11.85 8.35 -14.95
C GLU A 127 -11.13 9.69 -14.70
N ILE A 128 -9.81 9.69 -14.54
CA ILE A 128 -9.01 10.92 -14.38
C ILE A 128 -9.00 11.75 -15.67
N GLN A 129 -9.03 11.10 -16.83
CA GLN A 129 -9.02 11.77 -18.15
C GLN A 129 -10.38 12.38 -18.52
N ASN A 130 -11.43 11.98 -17.86
CA ASN A 130 -12.78 12.52 -18.05
C ASN A 130 -13.05 13.66 -17.05
#